data_e44b891b833fb5f7b6cc55ba8258b2d1
#
_entry.id   e44b891b833fb5f7b6cc55ba8258b2d1
#
_cell.length_a   1.000
_cell.length_b   1.000
_cell.length_c   1.000
_cell.angle_alpha   90.00
_cell.angle_beta   90.00
_cell.angle_gamma   90.00
#
_symmetry.space_group_name_H-M   'P 1'
#
loop_
_entity.id
_entity.type
_entity.pdbx_description
1 polymer ?
#
loop_
_entity_poly.entity_id
_entity_poly.type
_entity_poly.pdbx_seq_one_letter_code
_entity_poly.pdbx_strand_id
1 'polypeptide(L)'
;MDAALIATIVVVVIAVGFDFTNGFHDAANAIATSVGTRALTPTVALGLAAVFNFIGAFIGYWTGSGVAKTIQSVTTPASGFAGLALIAAALGGAIGWNLITWRLGLPSSSTHALIGGVVGAALAAGTVVAWSTVWDKVVIPMVTSPFVGLILAFLLMRLIVAIFRDRNPQKVGGGFRHAQTVSAAAMAMGHGMQDAQK
;
A
#
# COMPACT_ATOMS: atom_id res chain seq x y z
N MET A 1 35.90 0.42 4.37
CA MET A 1 34.48 0.32 4.78
C MET A 1 34.29 -1.04 5.41
N ASP A 2 33.62 -1.09 6.56
CA ASP A 2 33.31 -2.36 7.24
C ASP A 2 32.30 -3.16 6.35
N ALA A 3 32.50 -4.48 6.26
CA ALA A 3 31.65 -5.36 5.46
C ALA A 3 30.17 -5.30 5.92
N ALA A 4 29.94 -5.09 7.22
CA ALA A 4 28.60 -4.90 7.76
C ALA A 4 27.95 -3.61 7.26
N LEU A 5 28.70 -2.53 7.15
CA LEU A 5 28.21 -1.27 6.61
C LEU A 5 27.85 -1.38 5.14
N ILE A 6 28.66 -2.08 4.34
CA ILE A 6 28.38 -2.33 2.92
C ILE A 6 27.08 -3.12 2.79
N ALA A 7 26.92 -4.22 3.55
CA ALA A 7 25.73 -5.05 3.52
C ALA A 7 24.48 -4.24 3.92
N THR A 8 24.59 -3.39 4.93
CA THR A 8 23.50 -2.52 5.35
C THR A 8 23.10 -1.54 4.24
N ILE A 9 24.08 -0.90 3.58
CA ILE A 9 23.80 0.01 2.47
C ILE A 9 23.10 -0.72 1.32
N VAL A 10 23.55 -1.93 0.99
CA VAL A 10 22.90 -2.75 -0.05
C VAL A 10 21.44 -3.03 0.29
N VAL A 11 21.15 -3.44 1.53
CA VAL A 11 19.77 -3.68 1.97
C VAL A 11 18.92 -2.40 1.90
N VAL A 12 19.46 -1.26 2.31
CA VAL A 12 18.77 0.03 2.20
C VAL A 12 18.48 0.38 0.74
N VAL A 13 19.42 0.15 -0.18
CA VAL A 13 19.18 0.39 -1.61
C VAL A 13 18.08 -0.53 -2.16
N ILE A 14 18.06 -1.80 -1.74
CA ILE A 14 16.99 -2.72 -2.12
C ILE A 14 15.64 -2.26 -1.53
N ALA A 15 15.61 -1.79 -0.29
CA ALA A 15 14.41 -1.27 0.34
C ALA A 15 13.86 -0.04 -0.39
N VAL A 16 14.71 0.91 -0.78
CA VAL A 16 14.32 2.05 -1.62
C VAL A 16 13.81 1.58 -2.99
N GLY A 17 14.43 0.54 -3.56
CA GLY A 17 13.94 -0.12 -4.79
C GLY A 17 12.55 -0.74 -4.62
N PHE A 18 12.29 -1.36 -3.47
CA PHE A 18 10.96 -1.87 -3.13
C PHE A 18 9.94 -0.72 -3.05
N ASP A 19 10.24 0.36 -2.32
CA ASP A 19 9.36 1.52 -2.21
C ASP A 19 9.06 2.15 -3.56
N PHE A 20 10.06 2.21 -4.45
CA PHE A 20 9.86 2.70 -5.82
C PHE A 20 8.90 1.79 -6.60
N THR A 21 9.08 0.46 -6.53
CA THR A 21 8.16 -0.48 -7.21
C THR A 21 6.75 -0.44 -6.62
N ASN A 22 6.62 -0.26 -5.31
CA ASN A 22 5.35 -0.03 -4.63
C ASN A 22 4.67 1.25 -5.14
N GLY A 23 5.40 2.36 -5.18
CA GLY A 23 4.87 3.65 -5.57
C GLY A 23 4.25 3.66 -6.96
N PHE A 24 4.93 3.14 -7.98
CA PHE A 24 4.36 3.13 -9.33
C PHE A 24 3.28 2.07 -9.53
N HIS A 25 3.34 0.95 -8.80
CA HIS A 25 2.32 -0.10 -8.86
C HIS A 25 1.00 0.38 -8.25
N ASP A 26 1.07 1.03 -7.10
CA ASP A 26 -0.12 1.40 -6.32
C ASP A 26 -0.65 2.82 -6.62
N ALA A 27 0.13 3.67 -7.30
CA ALA A 27 -0.32 5.01 -7.68
C ALA A 27 -1.64 4.99 -8.48
N ALA A 28 -1.82 3.99 -9.34
CA ALA A 28 -3.03 3.82 -10.12
C ALA A 28 -4.27 3.62 -9.25
N ASN A 29 -4.15 2.91 -8.13
CA ASN A 29 -5.28 2.60 -7.24
C ASN A 29 -5.90 3.86 -6.62
N ALA A 30 -5.08 4.86 -6.29
CA ALA A 30 -5.54 6.12 -5.71
C ALA A 30 -6.24 7.05 -6.71
N ILE A 31 -5.85 7.00 -8.00
CA ILE A 31 -6.30 7.98 -9.00
C ILE A 31 -7.23 7.40 -10.08
N ALA A 32 -7.33 6.07 -10.20
CA ALA A 32 -8.06 5.40 -11.29
C ALA A 32 -9.49 5.92 -11.44
N THR A 33 -10.22 6.09 -10.34
CA THR A 33 -11.61 6.56 -10.36
C THR A 33 -11.73 8.01 -10.84
N SER A 34 -10.85 8.90 -10.39
CA SER A 34 -10.88 10.33 -10.76
C SER A 34 -10.46 10.56 -12.22
N VAL A 35 -9.55 9.73 -12.74
CA VAL A 35 -9.17 9.73 -14.15
C VAL A 35 -10.25 9.07 -15.01
N GLY A 36 -10.76 7.92 -14.61
CA GLY A 36 -11.78 7.16 -15.34
C GLY A 36 -13.10 7.93 -15.49
N THR A 37 -13.50 8.70 -14.49
CA THR A 37 -14.67 9.59 -14.54
C THR A 37 -14.40 10.94 -15.20
N ARG A 38 -13.15 11.19 -15.64
CA ARG A 38 -12.69 12.46 -16.20
C ARG A 38 -12.88 13.65 -15.23
N ALA A 39 -12.88 13.42 -13.93
CA ALA A 39 -12.86 14.46 -12.92
C ALA A 39 -11.52 15.20 -12.92
N LEU A 40 -10.42 14.45 -13.13
CA LEU A 40 -9.06 14.97 -13.27
C LEU A 40 -8.39 14.41 -14.53
N THR A 41 -7.47 15.18 -15.11
CA THR A 41 -6.56 14.65 -16.13
C THR A 41 -5.50 13.75 -15.47
N PRO A 42 -4.93 12.78 -16.19
CA PRO A 42 -3.92 11.88 -15.62
C PRO A 42 -2.74 12.63 -14.95
N THR A 43 -2.23 13.67 -15.61
CA THR A 43 -1.10 14.49 -15.10
C THR A 43 -1.46 15.19 -13.79
N VAL A 44 -2.64 15.80 -13.71
CA VAL A 44 -3.09 16.49 -12.49
C VAL A 44 -3.35 15.48 -11.38
N ALA A 45 -3.95 14.34 -11.69
CA ALA A 45 -4.20 13.26 -10.73
C ALA A 45 -2.89 12.69 -10.16
N LEU A 46 -1.86 12.47 -11.00
CA LEU A 46 -0.54 12.04 -10.56
C LEU A 46 0.14 13.07 -9.67
N GLY A 47 0.10 14.36 -10.05
CA GLY A 47 0.66 15.44 -9.24
C GLY A 47 -0.02 15.55 -7.87
N LEU A 48 -1.36 15.47 -7.86
CA LEU A 48 -2.14 15.45 -6.62
C LEU A 48 -1.76 14.23 -5.76
N ALA A 49 -1.70 13.04 -6.35
CA ALA A 49 -1.31 11.83 -5.63
C ALA A 49 0.10 11.95 -5.04
N ALA A 50 1.07 12.45 -5.80
CA ALA A 50 2.44 12.62 -5.32
C ALA A 50 2.51 13.55 -4.10
N VAL A 51 1.84 14.72 -4.16
CA VAL A 51 1.81 15.69 -3.06
C VAL A 51 1.15 15.09 -1.81
N PHE A 52 -0.03 14.48 -1.96
CA PHE A 52 -0.77 13.95 -0.82
C PHE A 52 -0.16 12.67 -0.26
N ASN A 53 0.48 11.80 -1.06
CA ASN A 53 1.29 10.70 -0.57
C ASN A 53 2.46 11.21 0.28
N PHE A 54 3.15 12.24 -0.19
CA PHE A 54 4.26 12.84 0.56
C PHE A 54 3.80 13.42 1.91
N ILE A 55 2.69 14.17 1.92
CA ILE A 55 2.09 14.68 3.16
C ILE A 55 1.69 13.51 4.07
N GLY A 56 1.05 12.48 3.51
CA GLY A 56 0.66 11.27 4.21
C GLY A 56 1.85 10.56 4.84
N ALA A 57 2.97 10.45 4.14
CA ALA A 57 4.21 9.87 4.64
C ALA A 57 4.71 10.57 5.89
N PHE A 58 4.72 11.89 5.90
CA PHE A 58 5.08 12.68 7.09
C PHE A 58 4.13 12.43 8.27
N ILE A 59 2.83 12.48 8.02
CA ILE A 59 1.83 12.22 9.06
C ILE A 59 2.00 10.79 9.60
N GLY A 60 2.17 9.80 8.72
CA GLY A 60 2.40 8.41 9.07
C GLY A 60 3.64 8.22 9.95
N TYR A 61 4.73 8.92 9.64
CA TYR A 61 5.95 8.90 10.44
C TYR A 61 5.70 9.35 11.90
N TRP A 62 4.94 10.43 12.09
CA TRP A 62 4.65 10.97 13.42
C TRP A 62 3.60 10.17 14.19
N THR A 63 2.62 9.61 13.51
CA THR A 63 1.52 8.85 14.16
C THR A 63 1.88 7.40 14.45
N GLY A 64 2.91 6.89 13.79
CA GLY A 64 3.31 5.48 13.85
C GLY A 64 2.34 4.57 13.10
N SER A 65 2.81 3.75 12.16
CA SER A 65 1.93 2.81 11.48
C SER A 65 1.94 1.44 12.16
N GLY A 66 0.76 0.82 12.24
CA GLY A 66 0.62 -0.56 12.65
C GLY A 66 1.23 -1.54 11.64
N VAL A 67 1.40 -1.12 10.36
CA VAL A 67 1.92 -1.96 9.27
C VAL A 67 3.37 -2.37 9.52
N ALA A 68 4.27 -1.42 9.79
CA ALA A 68 5.66 -1.71 10.10
C ALA A 68 5.81 -2.66 11.31
N LYS A 69 5.03 -2.42 12.38
CA LYS A 69 5.01 -3.30 13.56
C LYS A 69 4.50 -4.71 13.24
N THR A 70 3.50 -4.81 12.37
CA THR A 70 2.98 -6.11 11.93
C THR A 70 4.03 -6.88 11.15
N ILE A 71 4.72 -6.25 10.20
CA ILE A 71 5.79 -6.88 9.42
C ILE A 71 6.92 -7.37 10.36
N GLN A 72 7.36 -6.53 11.30
CA GLN A 72 8.37 -6.89 12.30
C GLN A 72 7.94 -8.03 13.22
N SER A 73 6.64 -8.19 13.46
CA SER A 73 6.11 -9.24 14.34
C SER A 73 5.89 -10.59 13.63
N VAL A 74 6.10 -10.68 12.32
CA VAL A 74 5.95 -11.93 11.54
C VAL A 74 7.08 -12.92 11.83
N THR A 75 8.30 -12.43 12.02
CA THR A 75 9.46 -13.24 12.36
C THR A 75 10.45 -12.43 13.19
N THR A 76 11.29 -13.13 13.96
CA THR A 76 12.44 -12.53 14.65
C THR A 76 13.69 -12.80 13.82
N PRO A 77 14.17 -11.82 13.03
CA PRO A 77 15.36 -12.01 12.23
C PRO A 77 16.58 -12.25 13.15
N ALA A 78 17.48 -13.11 12.70
CA ALA A 78 18.78 -13.26 13.34
C ALA A 78 19.54 -11.93 13.31
N SER A 79 20.46 -11.72 14.24
CA SER A 79 21.34 -10.55 14.25
C SER A 79 22.43 -10.65 13.19
N GLY A 80 23.01 -9.50 12.79
CA GLY A 80 24.15 -9.42 11.88
C GLY A 80 23.79 -9.78 10.43
N PHE A 81 24.74 -10.42 9.73
CA PHE A 81 24.61 -10.71 8.29
C PHE A 81 23.43 -11.64 7.95
N ALA A 82 23.10 -12.60 8.79
CA ALA A 82 21.98 -13.51 8.57
C ALA A 82 20.64 -12.73 8.55
N GLY A 83 20.48 -11.78 9.45
CA GLY A 83 19.29 -10.91 9.47
C GLY A 83 19.22 -10.00 8.24
N LEU A 84 20.33 -9.40 7.83
CA LEU A 84 20.39 -8.59 6.62
C LEU A 84 20.07 -9.41 5.35
N ALA A 85 20.58 -10.64 5.27
CA ALA A 85 20.29 -11.55 4.17
C ALA A 85 18.80 -11.94 4.13
N LEU A 86 18.18 -12.20 5.28
CA LEU A 86 16.75 -12.48 5.36
C LEU A 86 15.91 -11.28 4.84
N ILE A 87 16.24 -10.06 5.28
CA ILE A 87 15.56 -8.85 4.85
C ILE A 87 15.75 -8.64 3.35
N ALA A 88 16.97 -8.79 2.83
CA ALA A 88 17.25 -8.67 1.39
C ALA A 88 16.45 -9.69 0.56
N ALA A 89 16.36 -10.95 1.03
CA ALA A 89 15.58 -11.99 0.36
C ALA A 89 14.08 -11.68 0.38
N ALA A 90 13.56 -11.20 1.51
CA ALA A 90 12.16 -10.80 1.64
C ALA A 90 11.81 -9.65 0.68
N LEU A 91 12.63 -8.61 0.64
CA LEU A 91 12.47 -7.47 -0.26
C LEU A 91 12.60 -7.91 -1.74
N GLY A 92 13.59 -8.75 -2.06
CA GLY A 92 13.76 -9.29 -3.40
C GLY A 92 12.55 -10.09 -3.88
N GLY A 93 11.98 -10.92 -3.02
CA GLY A 93 10.74 -11.65 -3.30
C GLY A 93 9.54 -10.72 -3.53
N ALA A 94 9.40 -9.70 -2.70
CA ALA A 94 8.33 -8.70 -2.83
C ALA A 94 8.46 -7.86 -4.11
N ILE A 95 9.67 -7.41 -4.45
CA ILE A 95 9.95 -6.69 -5.71
C ILE A 95 9.63 -7.58 -6.90
N GLY A 96 10.10 -8.84 -6.87
CA GLY A 96 9.82 -9.81 -7.94
C GLY A 96 8.33 -10.00 -8.15
N TRP A 97 7.57 -10.17 -7.08
CA TRP A 97 6.10 -10.28 -7.14
C TRP A 97 5.45 -9.01 -7.71
N ASN A 98 5.84 -7.82 -7.22
CA ASN A 98 5.32 -6.55 -7.72
C ASN A 98 5.58 -6.37 -9.22
N LEU A 99 6.78 -6.71 -9.70
CA LEU A 99 7.12 -6.62 -11.12
C LEU A 99 6.34 -7.62 -11.99
N ILE A 100 6.14 -8.85 -11.50
CA ILE A 100 5.35 -9.87 -12.21
C ILE A 100 3.89 -9.42 -12.33
N THR A 101 3.28 -9.01 -11.23
CA THR A 101 1.88 -8.58 -11.21
C THR A 101 1.67 -7.31 -12.03
N TRP A 102 2.61 -6.36 -11.95
CA TRP A 102 2.58 -5.15 -12.78
C TRP A 102 2.63 -5.48 -14.28
N ARG A 103 3.57 -6.36 -14.69
CA ARG A 103 3.69 -6.76 -16.09
C ARG A 103 2.46 -7.50 -16.61
N LEU A 104 1.80 -8.26 -15.77
CA LEU A 104 0.59 -9.00 -16.12
C LEU A 104 -0.69 -8.17 -15.98
N GLY A 105 -0.60 -6.91 -15.51
CA GLY A 105 -1.76 -6.05 -15.25
C GLY A 105 -2.66 -6.57 -14.14
N LEU A 106 -2.13 -7.35 -13.20
CA LEU A 106 -2.88 -7.92 -12.09
C LEU A 106 -2.85 -6.96 -10.89
N PRO A 107 -4.00 -6.66 -10.27
CA PRO A 107 -4.01 -5.90 -9.04
C PRO A 107 -3.34 -6.71 -7.93
N SER A 108 -2.43 -6.10 -7.20
CA SER A 108 -1.69 -6.74 -6.11
C SER A 108 -1.52 -5.76 -4.96
N SER A 109 -1.31 -6.28 -3.76
CA SER A 109 -0.95 -5.50 -2.58
C SER A 109 0.54 -5.68 -2.29
N SER A 110 1.28 -4.60 -2.33
CA SER A 110 2.71 -4.57 -2.00
C SER A 110 2.98 -4.95 -0.54
N THR A 111 2.05 -4.63 0.38
CA THR A 111 2.13 -5.08 1.78
C THR A 111 2.03 -6.60 1.89
N HIS A 112 1.06 -7.22 1.20
CA HIS A 112 0.94 -8.68 1.19
C HIS A 112 2.15 -9.34 0.49
N ALA A 113 2.68 -8.74 -0.57
CA ALA A 113 3.90 -9.19 -1.23
C ALA A 113 5.10 -9.16 -0.28
N LEU A 114 5.25 -8.08 0.51
CA LEU A 114 6.33 -7.96 1.49
C LEU A 114 6.18 -8.98 2.62
N ILE A 115 4.98 -9.14 3.18
CA ILE A 115 4.73 -10.14 4.22
C ILE A 115 4.98 -11.56 3.69
N GLY A 116 4.54 -11.86 2.48
CA GLY A 116 4.83 -13.13 1.80
C GLY A 116 6.33 -13.35 1.60
N GLY A 117 7.06 -12.29 1.22
CA GLY A 117 8.52 -12.30 1.11
C GLY A 117 9.20 -12.59 2.45
N VAL A 118 8.75 -11.94 3.55
CA VAL A 118 9.25 -12.18 4.90
C VAL A 118 9.00 -13.62 5.37
N VAL A 119 7.77 -14.12 5.16
CA VAL A 119 7.42 -15.51 5.49
C VAL A 119 8.29 -16.49 4.68
N GLY A 120 8.41 -16.28 3.36
CA GLY A 120 9.22 -17.13 2.50
C GLY A 120 10.69 -17.14 2.88
N ALA A 121 11.26 -15.97 3.14
CA ALA A 121 12.65 -15.82 3.59
C ALA A 121 12.89 -16.48 4.96
N ALA A 122 11.93 -16.31 5.91
CA ALA A 122 11.99 -16.92 7.23
C ALA A 122 11.98 -18.46 7.14
N LEU A 123 11.08 -19.03 6.32
CA LEU A 123 11.01 -20.48 6.10
C LEU A 123 12.30 -21.02 5.46
N ALA A 124 12.84 -20.32 4.46
CA ALA A 124 14.10 -20.70 3.81
C ALA A 124 15.30 -20.63 4.77
N ALA A 125 15.29 -19.66 5.69
CA ALA A 125 16.32 -19.51 6.71
C ALA A 125 16.14 -20.46 7.93
N GLY A 126 15.05 -21.22 7.99
CA GLY A 126 14.72 -22.07 9.15
C GLY A 126 14.37 -21.28 10.41
N THR A 127 13.98 -20.00 10.28
CA THR A 127 13.56 -19.18 11.41
C THR A 127 12.07 -19.34 11.70
N VAL A 128 11.69 -19.05 12.94
CA VAL A 128 10.29 -19.20 13.38
C VAL A 128 9.41 -18.13 12.76
N VAL A 129 8.30 -18.55 12.17
CA VAL A 129 7.23 -17.67 11.69
C VAL A 129 6.12 -17.61 12.72
N ALA A 130 5.71 -16.40 13.10
CA ALA A 130 4.59 -16.16 14.00
C ALA A 130 3.26 -16.33 13.27
N TRP A 131 2.84 -17.57 13.03
CA TRP A 131 1.62 -17.89 12.26
C TRP A 131 0.35 -17.27 12.83
N SER A 132 0.24 -17.13 14.16
CA SER A 132 -0.87 -16.41 14.79
C SER A 132 -0.95 -14.96 14.31
N THR A 133 0.19 -14.27 14.26
CA THR A 133 0.25 -12.90 13.75
C THR A 133 -0.14 -12.83 12.28
N VAL A 134 0.34 -13.75 11.45
CA VAL A 134 -0.01 -13.81 10.03
C VAL A 134 -1.51 -14.06 9.88
N TRP A 135 -2.08 -14.98 10.66
CA TRP A 135 -3.51 -15.28 10.59
C TRP A 135 -4.35 -14.09 11.04
N ASP A 136 -4.12 -13.57 12.24
CA ASP A 136 -4.98 -12.56 12.86
C ASP A 136 -4.84 -11.17 12.22
N LYS A 137 -3.63 -10.79 11.80
CA LYS A 137 -3.35 -9.44 11.30
C LYS A 137 -3.25 -9.33 9.78
N VAL A 138 -3.19 -10.46 9.07
CA VAL A 138 -3.07 -10.47 7.62
C VAL A 138 -4.22 -11.23 6.97
N VAL A 139 -4.38 -12.52 7.28
CA VAL A 139 -5.36 -13.38 6.58
C VAL A 139 -6.80 -12.96 6.92
N ILE A 140 -7.13 -12.79 8.20
CA ILE A 140 -8.48 -12.38 8.62
C ILE A 140 -8.86 -11.02 8.01
N PRO A 141 -8.05 -9.94 8.14
CA PRO A 141 -8.36 -8.67 7.48
C PRO A 141 -8.42 -8.77 5.96
N MET A 142 -7.56 -9.57 5.32
CA MET A 142 -7.56 -9.77 3.88
C MET A 142 -8.89 -10.34 3.39
N VAL A 143 -9.48 -11.28 4.14
CA VAL A 143 -10.76 -11.90 3.81
C VAL A 143 -11.93 -10.98 4.19
N THR A 144 -11.89 -10.33 5.34
CA THR A 144 -13.02 -9.54 5.86
C THR A 144 -13.14 -8.14 5.23
N SER A 145 -12.00 -7.49 4.90
CA SER A 145 -12.03 -6.11 4.39
C SER A 145 -12.80 -5.92 3.07
N PRO A 146 -12.78 -6.85 2.08
CA PRO A 146 -13.58 -6.70 0.88
C PRO A 146 -15.09 -6.68 1.17
N PHE A 147 -15.56 -7.52 2.10
CA PHE A 147 -16.97 -7.57 2.48
C PHE A 147 -17.40 -6.29 3.22
N VAL A 148 -16.58 -5.83 4.16
CA VAL A 148 -16.83 -4.57 4.87
C VAL A 148 -16.83 -3.40 3.89
N GLY A 149 -15.85 -3.33 2.99
CA GLY A 149 -15.76 -2.32 1.95
C GLY A 149 -16.98 -2.33 1.02
N LEU A 150 -17.43 -3.50 0.58
CA LEU A 150 -18.62 -3.67 -0.25
C LEU A 150 -19.89 -3.15 0.45
N ILE A 151 -20.09 -3.52 1.71
CA ILE A 151 -21.25 -3.09 2.48
C ILE A 151 -21.25 -1.57 2.66
N LEU A 152 -20.12 -1.00 3.07
CA LEU A 152 -19.99 0.45 3.27
C LEU A 152 -20.18 1.22 1.96
N ALA A 153 -19.58 0.76 0.86
CA ALA A 153 -19.75 1.37 -0.45
C ALA A 153 -21.20 1.30 -0.94
N PHE A 154 -21.87 0.17 -0.72
CA PHE A 154 -23.29 0.00 -1.05
C PHE A 154 -24.18 0.95 -0.25
N LEU A 155 -23.96 1.05 1.06
CA LEU A 155 -24.74 1.95 1.93
C LEU A 155 -24.51 3.42 1.56
N LEU A 156 -23.25 3.81 1.30
CA LEU A 156 -22.90 5.16 0.87
C LEU A 156 -23.55 5.49 -0.48
N MET A 157 -23.51 4.57 -1.45
CA MET A 157 -24.15 4.77 -2.75
C MET A 157 -25.67 4.89 -2.61
N ARG A 158 -26.29 4.06 -1.77
CA ARG A 158 -27.73 4.17 -1.45
C ARG A 158 -28.07 5.54 -0.89
N LEU A 159 -27.25 6.05 0.02
CA LEU A 159 -27.42 7.38 0.62
C LEU A 159 -27.30 8.48 -0.43
N ILE A 160 -26.27 8.45 -1.26
CA ILE A 160 -26.04 9.42 -2.33
C ILE A 160 -27.23 9.43 -3.30
N VAL A 161 -27.67 8.25 -3.75
CA VAL A 161 -28.82 8.13 -4.64
C VAL A 161 -30.10 8.67 -3.97
N ALA A 162 -30.35 8.35 -2.70
CA ALA A 162 -31.53 8.86 -1.98
C ALA A 162 -31.56 10.39 -1.89
N ILE A 163 -30.40 11.05 -1.73
CA ILE A 163 -30.31 12.52 -1.61
C ILE A 163 -30.39 13.21 -2.98
N PHE A 164 -29.79 12.61 -4.02
CA PHE A 164 -29.55 13.31 -5.29
C PHE A 164 -30.37 12.79 -6.48
N ARG A 165 -31.17 11.69 -6.34
CA ARG A 165 -31.91 11.08 -7.44
C ARG A 165 -32.82 12.05 -8.18
N ASP A 166 -33.42 13.01 -7.47
CA ASP A 166 -34.37 13.99 -8.04
C ASP A 166 -33.70 15.31 -8.41
N ARG A 167 -32.36 15.38 -8.33
CA ARG A 167 -31.58 16.57 -8.67
C ARG A 167 -31.14 16.54 -10.13
N ASN A 168 -31.06 17.71 -10.74
CA ASN A 168 -30.57 17.83 -12.13
C ASN A 168 -29.08 17.43 -12.19
N PRO A 169 -28.72 16.39 -12.99
CA PRO A 169 -27.35 15.90 -13.07
C PRO A 169 -26.32 16.97 -13.48
N GLN A 170 -26.73 17.92 -14.34
CA GLN A 170 -25.86 19.02 -14.77
C GLN A 170 -25.50 19.97 -13.63
N LYS A 171 -26.44 20.21 -12.71
CA LYS A 171 -26.21 21.10 -11.55
C LYS A 171 -25.36 20.44 -10.48
N VAL A 172 -25.51 19.14 -10.25
CA VAL A 172 -24.75 18.42 -9.21
C VAL A 172 -23.42 17.89 -9.70
N GLY A 173 -23.25 17.73 -11.02
CA GLY A 173 -22.06 17.14 -11.63
C GLY A 173 -20.75 17.89 -11.28
N GLY A 174 -20.79 19.23 -11.20
CA GLY A 174 -19.65 20.04 -10.77
C GLY A 174 -19.24 19.73 -9.33
N GLY A 175 -20.23 19.67 -8.42
CA GLY A 175 -19.99 19.32 -7.02
C GLY A 175 -19.38 17.93 -6.86
N PHE A 176 -19.87 16.94 -7.61
CA PHE A 176 -19.31 15.57 -7.57
C PHE A 176 -17.87 15.47 -8.11
N ARG A 177 -17.50 16.28 -9.11
CA ARG A 177 -16.11 16.37 -9.57
C ARG A 177 -15.18 16.90 -8.47
N HIS A 178 -15.59 17.95 -7.77
CA HIS A 178 -14.82 18.44 -6.61
C HIS A 178 -14.74 17.42 -5.49
N ALA A 179 -15.85 16.74 -5.16
CA ALA A 179 -15.87 15.68 -4.16
C ALA A 179 -14.93 14.52 -4.53
N GLN A 180 -14.86 14.14 -5.81
CA GLN A 180 -13.92 13.13 -6.30
C GLN A 180 -12.46 13.58 -6.17
N THR A 181 -12.16 14.86 -6.42
CA THR A 181 -10.81 15.40 -6.24
C THR A 181 -10.38 15.33 -4.77
N VAL A 182 -11.27 15.72 -3.85
CA VAL A 182 -11.03 15.61 -2.40
C VAL A 182 -10.86 14.16 -1.98
N SER A 183 -11.71 13.27 -2.48
CA SER A 183 -11.61 11.82 -2.21
C SER A 183 -10.30 11.23 -2.71
N ALA A 184 -9.85 11.59 -3.91
CA ALA A 184 -8.57 11.15 -4.46
C ALA A 184 -7.39 11.65 -3.61
N ALA A 185 -7.43 12.90 -3.16
CA ALA A 185 -6.42 13.47 -2.26
C ALA A 185 -6.39 12.72 -0.91
N ALA A 186 -7.56 12.46 -0.32
CA ALA A 186 -7.66 11.72 0.94
C ALA A 186 -7.17 10.27 0.80
N MET A 187 -7.50 9.59 -0.31
CA MET A 187 -6.99 8.25 -0.60
C MET A 187 -5.47 8.24 -0.77
N ALA A 188 -4.92 9.18 -1.53
CA ALA A 188 -3.47 9.30 -1.71
C ALA A 188 -2.76 9.59 -0.38
N MET A 189 -3.32 10.45 0.46
CA MET A 189 -2.79 10.73 1.79
C MET A 189 -2.82 9.50 2.70
N GLY A 190 -3.94 8.77 2.73
CA GLY A 190 -4.07 7.52 3.50
C GLY A 190 -3.09 6.45 3.03
N HIS A 191 -2.87 6.35 1.71
CA HIS A 191 -1.88 5.46 1.12
C HIS A 191 -0.46 5.83 1.59
N GLY A 192 -0.06 7.10 1.50
CA GLY A 192 1.24 7.57 1.98
C GLY A 192 1.44 7.33 3.48
N MET A 193 0.40 7.51 4.30
CA MET A 193 0.47 7.22 5.74
C MET A 193 0.79 5.75 6.05
N GLN A 194 0.31 4.82 5.24
CA GLN A 194 0.47 3.38 5.45
C GLN A 194 1.76 2.85 4.84
N ASP A 195 2.14 3.36 3.67
CA ASP A 195 3.17 2.78 2.82
C ASP A 195 4.57 3.33 3.08
N ALA A 196 4.71 4.57 3.52
CA ALA A 196 6.01 5.18 3.81
C ALA A 196 6.76 4.59 5.01
N GLN A 197 6.20 3.59 5.66
CA GLN A 197 6.80 2.94 6.86
C GLN A 197 7.06 1.44 6.65
N LYS A 198 6.97 0.95 5.42
CA LYS A 198 7.21 -0.47 5.08
C LYS A 198 8.68 -0.87 5.03
#